data_3bea268aeb165770382988c913d69267
#
_entry.id   3bea268aeb165770382988c913d69267
#
_cell.length_a   1.000
_cell.length_b   1.000
_cell.length_c   1.000
_cell.angle_alpha   90.00
_cell.angle_beta   90.00
_cell.angle_gamma   90.00
#
_symmetry.space_group_name_H-M   'P 1'
#
loop_
_entity.id
_entity.type
_entity.pdbx_description
1 polymer ?
#
loop_
_entity_poly.entity_id
_entity_poly.type
_entity_poly.pdbx_seq_one_letter_code
_entity_poly.pdbx_strand_id
1 'polypeptide(L)'
;MSDDHGHMMLVGSVARPEDGWNVEDVMRNAANAIGEHASMLPDGEIGDRYYWINYVARRTYAEHPDMKTLSHHTIDDWKPKGYDDHWLFTIADGVKEIAFDKIGYAGEAKKSYAIFKRLRDEGVIGQGVRFMVAIPLIESATRPFIDTTEHFEMLWRAYGNAIRREVKDICDSIPHEDLAIQWDICVEVAALEGLEGFTSDLSYLESDPMKRYCDALKWVCEPIPEGPWLGLHICYGSLSHEEGQGSDSGHFHEITDLNVSVDMANEGVKACGRSVQFIQVSVQFSNGFDEAYYKPLERLDVGDAHTYLGLIHLQDGVDGALKRMAIAGKYLSDFGIS
;
A
#
# COMPACT_ATOMS: atom_id res chain seq x y z
N MET A 1 -3.15 10.02 -27.76
CA MET A 1 -3.98 9.71 -26.58
C MET A 1 -3.71 10.84 -25.61
N SER A 2 -4.72 11.50 -25.04
CA SER A 2 -4.51 12.49 -23.99
C SER A 2 -3.89 11.72 -22.83
N ASP A 3 -2.78 12.22 -22.29
CA ASP A 3 -2.11 11.67 -21.12
C ASP A 3 -3.01 11.95 -19.90
N ASP A 4 -3.99 11.08 -19.67
CA ASP A 4 -4.91 11.19 -18.54
C ASP A 4 -4.24 10.82 -17.21
N HIS A 5 -3.02 10.26 -17.28
CA HIS A 5 -2.21 9.90 -16.13
C HIS A 5 -1.18 11.01 -15.89
N GLY A 6 -1.17 11.60 -14.70
CA GLY A 6 -0.16 12.58 -14.32
C GLY A 6 1.24 11.95 -14.29
N HIS A 7 2.26 12.80 -14.36
CA HIS A 7 3.66 12.36 -14.32
C HIS A 7 4.17 12.06 -12.91
N MET A 8 3.43 12.47 -11.87
CA MET A 8 3.78 12.30 -10.46
C MET A 8 2.65 11.67 -9.66
N MET A 9 3.03 10.87 -8.69
CA MET A 9 2.11 10.19 -7.79
C MET A 9 2.62 10.27 -6.35
N LEU A 10 1.72 10.49 -5.39
CA LEU A 10 1.94 10.23 -3.98
C LEU A 10 1.32 8.87 -3.65
N VAL A 11 2.09 7.99 -3.04
CA VAL A 11 1.69 6.61 -2.77
C VAL A 11 0.63 6.53 -1.67
N GLY A 12 0.78 7.37 -0.63
CA GLY A 12 -0.10 7.34 0.53
C GLY A 12 0.13 8.57 1.42
N SER A 13 0.03 8.38 2.74
CA SER A 13 0.17 9.45 3.72
C SER A 13 1.50 10.21 3.59
N VAL A 14 1.38 11.53 3.57
CA VAL A 14 2.52 12.45 3.42
C VAL A 14 2.74 13.35 4.65
N ALA A 15 1.92 13.19 5.69
CA ALA A 15 2.00 14.00 6.92
C ALA A 15 2.33 13.12 8.12
N ARG A 16 3.38 13.46 8.86
CA ARG A 16 3.72 12.78 10.11
C ARG A 16 2.79 13.26 11.24
N PRO A 17 2.53 12.44 12.26
CA PRO A 17 1.73 12.85 13.42
C PRO A 17 2.22 14.14 14.07
N GLU A 18 3.54 14.34 14.12
CA GLU A 18 4.18 15.54 14.69
C GLU A 18 3.96 16.81 13.87
N ASP A 19 3.61 16.70 12.59
CA ASP A 19 3.29 17.87 11.75
C ASP A 19 1.99 18.54 12.20
N GLY A 20 1.14 17.83 12.93
CA GLY A 20 -0.14 18.33 13.43
C GLY A 20 -1.15 18.68 12.35
N TRP A 21 -0.95 18.18 11.13
CA TRP A 21 -1.83 18.43 10.00
C TRP A 21 -3.12 17.62 10.11
N ASN A 22 -4.20 18.23 9.67
CA ASN A 22 -5.47 17.55 9.43
C ASN A 22 -5.57 17.11 7.95
N VAL A 23 -6.63 16.38 7.60
CA VAL A 23 -6.86 15.88 6.22
C VAL A 23 -6.86 17.02 5.19
N GLU A 24 -7.46 18.18 5.52
CA GLU A 24 -7.48 19.33 4.62
C GLU A 24 -6.07 19.88 4.39
N ASP A 25 -5.27 19.99 5.44
CA ASP A 25 -3.87 20.46 5.31
C ASP A 25 -3.06 19.55 4.41
N VAL A 26 -3.19 18.22 4.57
CA VAL A 26 -2.53 17.23 3.70
C VAL A 26 -2.93 17.43 2.25
N MET A 27 -4.23 17.50 1.97
CA MET A 27 -4.75 17.64 0.59
C MET A 27 -4.33 18.97 -0.05
N ARG A 28 -4.38 20.09 0.71
CA ARG A 28 -3.93 21.40 0.20
C ARG A 28 -2.44 21.40 -0.11
N ASN A 29 -1.61 20.84 0.77
CA ASN A 29 -0.17 20.76 0.56
C ASN A 29 0.17 19.84 -0.64
N ALA A 30 -0.46 18.67 -0.74
CA ALA A 30 -0.27 17.77 -1.88
C ALA A 30 -0.70 18.43 -3.22
N ALA A 31 -1.88 19.05 -3.25
CA ALA A 31 -2.37 19.77 -4.44
C ALA A 31 -1.43 20.92 -4.84
N ASN A 32 -0.91 21.68 -3.88
CA ASN A 32 0.03 22.77 -4.14
C ASN A 32 1.39 22.27 -4.64
N ALA A 33 1.84 21.10 -4.16
CA ALA A 33 3.16 20.57 -4.49
C ALA A 33 3.19 19.90 -5.86
N ILE A 34 2.21 19.05 -6.16
CA ILE A 34 2.21 18.19 -7.36
C ILE A 34 0.90 18.22 -8.15
N GLY A 35 -0.10 19.00 -7.76
CA GLY A 35 -1.45 18.93 -8.31
C GLY A 35 -1.55 19.13 -9.83
N GLU A 36 -0.65 19.90 -10.44
CA GLU A 36 -0.59 20.07 -11.90
C GLU A 36 0.02 18.83 -12.62
N HIS A 37 0.67 17.94 -11.87
CA HIS A 37 1.39 16.78 -12.38
C HIS A 37 0.77 15.46 -11.91
N ALA A 38 -0.27 15.50 -11.09
CA ALA A 38 -0.93 14.33 -10.52
C ALA A 38 -2.34 14.17 -11.05
N SER A 39 -2.71 12.95 -11.43
CA SER A 39 -4.08 12.59 -11.79
C SER A 39 -4.89 12.05 -10.61
N MET A 40 -4.24 11.83 -9.48
CA MET A 40 -4.86 11.38 -8.23
C MET A 40 -4.09 11.89 -7.02
N LEU A 41 -4.79 12.08 -5.91
CA LEU A 41 -4.22 12.45 -4.61
C LEU A 41 -4.73 11.48 -3.53
N PRO A 42 -3.88 11.07 -2.58
CA PRO A 42 -4.27 10.18 -1.49
C PRO A 42 -5.26 10.84 -0.54
N ASP A 43 -5.99 10.03 0.20
CA ASP A 43 -7.11 10.42 1.06
C ASP A 43 -6.71 11.16 2.36
N GLY A 44 -5.45 11.47 2.55
CA GLY A 44 -4.97 12.24 3.70
C GLY A 44 -4.92 11.43 4.97
N GLU A 45 -4.25 10.32 4.95
CA GLU A 45 -4.04 9.39 6.07
C GLU A 45 -3.26 10.05 7.21
N ILE A 46 -3.96 10.52 8.22
CA ILE A 46 -3.40 11.22 9.38
C ILE A 46 -3.58 10.43 10.68
N GLY A 47 -2.88 10.85 11.72
CA GLY A 47 -2.96 10.24 13.05
C GLY A 47 -2.60 8.76 13.00
N ASP A 48 -3.44 7.89 13.56
CA ASP A 48 -3.19 6.45 13.58
C ASP A 48 -3.05 5.81 12.20
N ARG A 49 -3.70 6.37 11.17
CA ARG A 49 -3.65 5.87 9.81
C ARG A 49 -2.28 6.09 9.16
N TYR A 50 -1.48 7.01 9.66
CA TYR A 50 -0.09 7.18 9.25
C TYR A 50 0.72 5.90 9.43
N TYR A 51 0.41 5.09 10.43
CA TYR A 51 1.13 3.85 10.73
C TYR A 51 0.63 2.65 9.92
N TRP A 52 -0.08 2.87 8.85
CA TRP A 52 -0.52 1.88 7.87
C TRP A 52 -1.20 0.66 8.51
N ILE A 53 -0.62 -0.57 8.34
CA ILE A 53 -1.23 -1.81 8.84
C ILE A 53 -1.39 -1.85 10.37
N ASN A 54 -0.58 -1.11 11.12
CA ASN A 54 -0.72 -1.05 12.59
C ASN A 54 -2.01 -0.37 13.04
N TYR A 55 -2.58 0.49 12.20
CA TYR A 55 -3.93 1.01 12.41
C TYR A 55 -4.97 -0.12 12.53
N VAL A 56 -4.90 -1.12 11.64
CA VAL A 56 -5.81 -2.27 11.67
C VAL A 56 -5.57 -3.14 12.92
N ALA A 57 -4.32 -3.43 13.22
CA ALA A 57 -3.95 -4.20 14.40
C ALA A 57 -4.50 -3.57 15.68
N ARG A 58 -4.29 -2.27 15.84
CA ARG A 58 -4.69 -1.52 17.02
C ARG A 58 -6.21 -1.34 17.14
N ARG A 59 -6.88 -1.01 16.06
CA ARG A 59 -8.31 -0.63 16.04
C ARG A 59 -9.25 -1.79 15.84
N THR A 60 -8.75 -2.90 15.31
CA THR A 60 -9.59 -4.03 14.92
C THR A 60 -9.20 -5.29 15.67
N TYR A 61 -7.92 -5.70 15.58
CA TYR A 61 -7.50 -6.96 16.19
C TYR A 61 -7.43 -6.89 17.71
N ALA A 62 -6.83 -5.82 18.25
CA ALA A 62 -6.70 -5.65 19.71
C ALA A 62 -8.06 -5.51 20.44
N GLU A 63 -9.09 -5.05 19.74
CA GLU A 63 -10.42 -4.87 20.32
C GLU A 63 -11.36 -6.08 20.06
N HIS A 64 -10.92 -7.08 19.30
CA HIS A 64 -11.75 -8.24 18.99
C HIS A 64 -11.84 -9.18 20.19
N PRO A 65 -13.06 -9.60 20.64
CA PRO A 65 -13.23 -10.38 21.87
C PRO A 65 -12.57 -11.76 21.84
N ASP A 66 -12.41 -12.35 20.65
CA ASP A 66 -11.83 -13.68 20.46
C ASP A 66 -10.33 -13.63 20.08
N MET A 67 -9.73 -12.45 20.05
CA MET A 67 -8.28 -12.28 19.83
C MET A 67 -7.61 -11.84 21.14
N LYS A 68 -6.43 -12.38 21.40
CA LYS A 68 -5.62 -12.03 22.58
C LYS A 68 -4.30 -11.44 22.11
N THR A 69 -3.93 -10.30 22.65
CA THR A 69 -2.61 -9.69 22.41
C THR A 69 -1.53 -10.48 23.16
N LEU A 70 -0.54 -10.98 22.42
CA LEU A 70 0.64 -11.66 22.97
C LEU A 70 1.76 -10.66 23.26
N SER A 71 1.99 -9.72 22.34
CA SER A 71 2.93 -8.63 22.51
C SER A 71 2.41 -7.38 21.79
N HIS A 72 2.80 -6.19 22.25
CA HIS A 72 2.43 -4.91 21.63
C HIS A 72 3.32 -3.77 22.12
N HIS A 73 3.35 -2.68 21.32
CA HIS A 73 3.79 -1.38 21.77
C HIS A 73 2.63 -0.57 22.31
N THR A 74 2.92 0.27 23.30
CA THR A 74 1.96 1.28 23.76
C THR A 74 1.76 2.31 22.66
N ILE A 75 0.52 2.77 22.54
CA ILE A 75 0.06 3.66 21.49
C ILE A 75 0.87 4.96 21.41
N ASP A 76 1.22 5.49 22.58
CA ASP A 76 1.86 6.81 22.71
C ASP A 76 3.37 6.76 22.42
N ASP A 77 3.98 5.57 22.44
CA ASP A 77 5.42 5.34 22.25
C ASP A 77 5.71 4.44 21.04
N TRP A 78 4.74 4.27 20.13
CA TRP A 78 4.95 3.36 19.02
C TRP A 78 5.99 3.90 18.04
N LYS A 79 7.22 3.52 18.30
CA LYS A 79 8.33 3.59 17.37
C LYS A 79 8.89 2.19 17.25
N PRO A 80 8.69 1.51 16.12
CA PRO A 80 9.25 0.17 15.96
C PRO A 80 10.76 0.26 16.07
N LYS A 81 11.33 -0.53 16.97
CA LYS A 81 12.77 -0.68 17.17
C LYS A 81 13.34 -1.82 16.33
N GLY A 82 12.48 -2.54 15.63
CA GLY A 82 12.79 -3.70 14.82
C GLY A 82 11.56 -4.58 14.62
N TYR A 83 11.76 -5.77 14.07
CA TYR A 83 10.67 -6.71 13.78
C TYR A 83 9.95 -7.22 15.04
N ASP A 84 10.67 -7.32 16.15
CA ASP A 84 10.13 -7.83 17.41
C ASP A 84 9.23 -6.82 18.13
N ASP A 85 9.13 -5.65 17.58
CA ASP A 85 8.53 -4.48 18.21
C ASP A 85 7.17 -4.12 17.60
N HIS A 86 6.38 -5.10 17.20
CA HIS A 86 5.05 -4.92 16.64
C HIS A 86 3.99 -5.74 17.39
N TRP A 87 2.72 -5.49 17.04
CA TRP A 87 1.62 -6.22 17.61
C TRP A 87 1.62 -7.67 17.15
N LEU A 88 1.45 -8.59 18.10
CA LEU A 88 1.27 -10.02 17.84
C LEU A 88 0.04 -10.51 18.60
N PHE A 89 -0.80 -11.26 17.89
CA PHE A 89 -2.05 -11.79 18.41
C PHE A 89 -2.11 -13.31 18.28
N THR A 90 -2.95 -13.91 19.14
CA THR A 90 -3.43 -15.28 18.99
C THR A 90 -4.95 -15.28 19.01
N ILE A 91 -5.58 -16.30 18.45
CA ILE A 91 -7.02 -16.52 18.54
C ILE A 91 -7.30 -17.39 19.77
N ALA A 92 -8.39 -17.08 20.49
CA ALA A 92 -8.73 -17.77 21.71
C ALA A 92 -9.06 -19.26 21.46
N ASP A 93 -8.68 -20.12 22.40
CA ASP A 93 -8.90 -21.57 22.33
C ASP A 93 -10.36 -21.92 22.03
N GLY A 94 -10.56 -22.83 21.10
CA GLY A 94 -11.89 -23.32 20.73
C GLY A 94 -12.68 -22.43 19.76
N VAL A 95 -12.20 -21.23 19.44
CA VAL A 95 -12.76 -20.38 18.39
C VAL A 95 -12.50 -21.04 17.04
N LYS A 96 -13.54 -21.14 16.20
CA LYS A 96 -13.45 -21.76 14.86
C LYS A 96 -13.50 -20.76 13.74
N GLU A 97 -13.99 -19.56 14.01
CA GLU A 97 -14.13 -18.49 13.04
C GLU A 97 -14.13 -17.15 13.77
N ILE A 98 -13.51 -16.15 13.17
CA ILE A 98 -13.56 -14.75 13.60
C ILE A 98 -14.13 -13.91 12.45
N ALA A 99 -14.74 -12.78 12.78
CA ALA A 99 -15.29 -11.85 11.80
C ALA A 99 -15.18 -10.41 12.30
N PHE A 100 -14.86 -9.49 11.39
CA PHE A 100 -14.82 -8.08 11.69
C PHE A 100 -16.02 -7.37 11.07
N ASP A 101 -16.80 -6.67 11.86
CA ASP A 101 -17.90 -5.85 11.35
C ASP A 101 -17.39 -4.68 10.52
N LYS A 102 -16.33 -4.04 10.99
CA LYS A 102 -15.67 -2.89 10.36
C LYS A 102 -14.17 -2.97 10.56
N ILE A 103 -13.44 -2.46 9.58
CA ILE A 103 -12.00 -2.17 9.69
C ILE A 103 -11.80 -0.65 9.81
N GLY A 104 -12.62 0.15 9.09
CA GLY A 104 -12.68 1.59 9.23
C GLY A 104 -12.33 2.37 7.98
N TYR A 105 -11.81 1.74 6.93
CA TYR A 105 -11.40 2.44 5.70
C TYR A 105 -12.56 3.17 5.03
N ALA A 106 -13.73 2.55 4.89
CA ALA A 106 -14.90 3.18 4.26
C ALA A 106 -15.38 4.43 5.02
N GLY A 107 -15.35 4.35 6.36
CA GLY A 107 -15.74 5.47 7.21
C GLY A 107 -14.82 6.68 7.04
N GLU A 108 -13.51 6.44 7.03
CA GLU A 108 -12.50 7.50 6.85
C GLU A 108 -12.49 8.03 5.41
N ALA A 109 -12.55 7.16 4.41
CA ALA A 109 -12.61 7.57 3.01
C ALA A 109 -13.79 8.52 2.72
N LYS A 110 -14.97 8.22 3.25
CA LYS A 110 -16.16 9.09 3.07
C LYS A 110 -15.99 10.47 3.72
N LYS A 111 -15.37 10.54 4.89
CA LYS A 111 -15.06 11.83 5.56
C LYS A 111 -14.04 12.62 4.76
N SER A 112 -12.96 11.97 4.34
CA SER A 112 -11.88 12.59 3.55
C SER A 112 -12.38 13.03 2.18
N TYR A 113 -13.23 12.24 1.52
CA TYR A 113 -13.82 12.61 0.23
C TYR A 113 -14.68 13.88 0.30
N ALA A 114 -15.43 14.08 1.39
CA ALA A 114 -16.20 15.31 1.57
C ALA A 114 -15.30 16.55 1.59
N ILE A 115 -14.10 16.45 2.19
CA ILE A 115 -13.09 17.51 2.19
C ILE A 115 -12.49 17.67 0.79
N PHE A 116 -12.09 16.57 0.16
CA PHE A 116 -11.56 16.55 -1.20
C PHE A 116 -12.49 17.23 -2.19
N LYS A 117 -13.79 16.85 -2.17
CA LYS A 117 -14.80 17.44 -3.04
C LYS A 117 -14.92 18.95 -2.84
N ARG A 118 -14.96 19.41 -1.58
CA ARG A 118 -15.00 20.85 -1.27
C ARG A 118 -13.77 21.58 -1.81
N LEU A 119 -12.56 21.02 -1.61
CA LEU A 119 -11.32 21.62 -2.13
C LEU A 119 -11.27 21.67 -3.65
N ARG A 120 -11.86 20.70 -4.32
CA ARG A 120 -12.02 20.70 -5.77
C ARG A 120 -13.03 21.76 -6.22
N ASP A 121 -14.15 21.89 -5.51
CA ASP A 121 -15.17 22.93 -5.80
C ASP A 121 -14.60 24.35 -5.56
N GLU A 122 -13.66 24.51 -4.62
CA GLU A 122 -12.89 25.76 -4.35
C GLU A 122 -11.78 26.01 -5.41
N GLY A 123 -11.48 25.07 -6.29
CA GLY A 123 -10.41 25.17 -7.28
C GLY A 123 -8.99 24.94 -6.74
N VAL A 124 -8.86 24.39 -5.52
CA VAL A 124 -7.56 24.01 -4.95
C VAL A 124 -7.07 22.72 -5.54
N ILE A 125 -7.97 21.76 -5.78
CA ILE A 125 -7.69 20.49 -6.45
C ILE A 125 -8.27 20.60 -7.87
N GLY A 126 -7.50 20.13 -8.86
CA GLY A 126 -7.91 20.11 -10.26
C GLY A 126 -9.15 19.24 -10.49
N GLN A 127 -10.03 19.66 -11.43
CA GLN A 127 -11.29 18.95 -11.71
C GLN A 127 -11.10 17.49 -12.20
N GLY A 128 -9.99 17.21 -12.86
CA GLY A 128 -9.65 15.86 -13.37
C GLY A 128 -8.93 14.98 -12.37
N VAL A 129 -8.55 15.50 -11.19
CA VAL A 129 -7.82 14.75 -10.17
C VAL A 129 -8.77 13.83 -9.41
N ARG A 130 -8.38 12.56 -9.24
CA ARG A 130 -9.14 11.55 -8.49
C ARG A 130 -8.74 11.51 -7.03
N PHE A 131 -9.69 11.14 -6.21
CA PHE A 131 -9.50 10.82 -4.80
C PHE A 131 -9.04 9.38 -4.66
N MET A 132 -7.83 9.14 -4.16
CA MET A 132 -7.25 7.81 -4.05
C MET A 132 -7.33 7.28 -2.62
N VAL A 133 -7.83 6.06 -2.48
CA VAL A 133 -7.86 5.32 -1.21
C VAL A 133 -6.88 4.16 -1.29
N ALA A 134 -5.85 4.20 -0.46
CA ALA A 134 -4.85 3.14 -0.33
C ALA A 134 -5.28 2.13 0.75
N ILE A 135 -5.20 0.85 0.42
CA ILE A 135 -5.70 -0.24 1.27
C ILE A 135 -4.69 -1.40 1.26
N PRO A 136 -4.24 -1.88 2.43
CA PRO A 136 -3.32 -3.02 2.48
C PRO A 136 -3.96 -4.29 1.92
N LEU A 137 -3.20 -5.01 1.08
CA LEU A 137 -3.60 -6.34 0.64
C LEU A 137 -3.62 -7.31 1.83
N ILE A 138 -4.23 -8.47 1.68
CA ILE A 138 -4.62 -9.32 2.81
C ILE A 138 -3.41 -9.84 3.60
N GLU A 139 -2.35 -10.34 2.95
CA GLU A 139 -1.17 -10.82 3.68
C GLU A 139 -0.46 -9.67 4.41
N SER A 140 -0.34 -8.52 3.77
CA SER A 140 0.23 -7.33 4.40
C SER A 140 -0.50 -6.93 5.68
N ALA A 141 -1.84 -7.04 5.69
CA ALA A 141 -2.64 -6.67 6.85
C ALA A 141 -2.75 -7.76 7.92
N THR A 142 -2.34 -9.00 7.66
CA THR A 142 -2.63 -10.13 8.55
C THR A 142 -1.41 -10.91 9.00
N ARG A 143 -0.52 -11.27 8.08
CA ARG A 143 0.61 -12.15 8.36
C ARG A 143 1.55 -11.68 9.46
N PRO A 144 1.92 -10.38 9.54
CA PRO A 144 2.79 -9.89 10.59
C PRO A 144 2.21 -9.96 12.00
N PHE A 145 0.90 -10.14 12.13
CA PHE A 145 0.16 -9.95 13.38
C PHE A 145 -0.32 -11.24 14.04
N ILE A 146 -0.02 -12.41 13.50
CA ILE A 146 -0.60 -13.67 13.99
C ILE A 146 0.47 -14.74 14.26
N ASP A 147 0.23 -15.56 15.26
CA ASP A 147 1.21 -16.47 15.86
C ASP A 147 1.33 -17.83 15.17
N THR A 148 0.27 -18.33 14.55
CA THR A 148 0.24 -19.68 13.94
C THR A 148 -0.40 -19.68 12.56
N THR A 149 -0.14 -20.74 11.77
CA THR A 149 -0.74 -20.91 10.43
C THR A 149 -2.24 -21.08 10.48
N GLU A 150 -2.75 -21.85 11.45
CA GLU A 150 -4.20 -22.05 11.59
C GLU A 150 -4.89 -20.72 11.87
N HIS A 151 -4.33 -19.90 12.76
CA HIS A 151 -4.83 -18.56 13.07
C HIS A 151 -4.65 -17.59 11.92
N PHE A 152 -3.56 -17.70 11.16
CA PHE A 152 -3.35 -16.90 9.96
C PHE A 152 -4.48 -17.09 8.94
N GLU A 153 -4.85 -18.33 8.64
CA GLU A 153 -5.94 -18.59 7.69
C GLU A 153 -7.27 -18.03 8.14
N MET A 154 -7.56 -18.11 9.45
CA MET A 154 -8.78 -17.52 10.03
C MET A 154 -8.76 -16.00 9.91
N LEU A 155 -7.64 -15.36 10.27
CA LEU A 155 -7.46 -13.91 10.20
C LEU A 155 -7.51 -13.42 8.75
N TRP A 156 -6.84 -14.13 7.83
CA TRP A 156 -6.82 -13.84 6.41
C TRP A 156 -8.24 -13.79 5.80
N ARG A 157 -9.06 -14.78 6.14
CA ARG A 157 -10.47 -14.85 5.70
C ARG A 157 -11.30 -13.75 6.33
N ALA A 158 -11.15 -13.51 7.62
CA ALA A 158 -11.90 -12.49 8.36
C ALA A 158 -11.61 -11.08 7.80
N TYR A 159 -10.34 -10.76 7.64
CA TYR A 159 -9.92 -9.49 7.05
C TYR A 159 -10.41 -9.36 5.60
N GLY A 160 -10.19 -10.38 4.78
CA GLY A 160 -10.59 -10.38 3.37
C GLY A 160 -12.11 -10.17 3.21
N ASN A 161 -12.93 -10.83 4.01
CA ASN A 161 -14.38 -10.62 4.02
C ASN A 161 -14.77 -9.19 4.43
N ALA A 162 -14.09 -8.64 5.44
CA ALA A 162 -14.39 -7.31 5.93
C ALA A 162 -13.97 -6.23 4.93
N ILE A 163 -12.73 -6.31 4.39
CA ILE A 163 -12.23 -5.32 3.45
C ILE A 163 -13.03 -5.29 2.14
N ARG A 164 -13.51 -6.43 1.66
CA ARG A 164 -14.39 -6.50 0.49
C ARG A 164 -15.70 -5.72 0.69
N ARG A 165 -16.29 -5.80 1.90
CA ARG A 165 -17.48 -5.00 2.25
C ARG A 165 -17.15 -3.52 2.30
N GLU A 166 -16.00 -3.15 2.87
CA GLU A 166 -15.58 -1.75 2.96
C GLU A 166 -15.27 -1.14 1.58
N VAL A 167 -14.57 -1.87 0.73
CA VAL A 167 -14.31 -1.43 -0.66
C VAL A 167 -15.59 -1.27 -1.44
N LYS A 168 -16.55 -2.19 -1.27
CA LYS A 168 -17.87 -2.04 -1.87
C LYS A 168 -18.59 -0.78 -1.37
N ASP A 169 -18.56 -0.51 -0.05
CA ASP A 169 -19.16 0.69 0.54
C ASP A 169 -18.48 1.98 0.04
N ILE A 170 -17.17 1.98 -0.15
CA ILE A 170 -16.43 3.10 -0.77
C ILE A 170 -16.94 3.33 -2.20
N CYS A 171 -16.97 2.29 -3.01
CA CYS A 171 -17.43 2.38 -4.40
C CYS A 171 -18.91 2.80 -4.53
N ASP A 172 -19.76 2.33 -3.61
CA ASP A 172 -21.19 2.71 -3.60
C ASP A 172 -21.40 4.18 -3.13
N SER A 173 -20.44 4.75 -2.37
CA SER A 173 -20.59 6.05 -1.71
C SER A 173 -19.90 7.20 -2.44
N ILE A 174 -18.85 6.93 -3.23
CA ILE A 174 -18.04 7.94 -3.92
C ILE A 174 -18.27 7.80 -5.43
N PRO A 175 -18.52 8.90 -6.18
CA PRO A 175 -18.65 8.85 -7.63
C PRO A 175 -17.44 8.14 -8.26
N HIS A 176 -17.71 7.21 -9.17
CA HIS A 176 -16.67 6.37 -9.75
C HIS A 176 -15.64 7.17 -10.56
N GLU A 177 -16.06 8.24 -11.21
CA GLU A 177 -15.19 9.15 -11.94
C GLU A 177 -14.22 9.93 -11.04
N ASP A 178 -14.53 10.02 -9.75
CA ASP A 178 -13.73 10.70 -8.75
C ASP A 178 -12.80 9.75 -7.97
N LEU A 179 -12.99 8.44 -8.10
CA LEU A 179 -12.38 7.45 -7.21
C LEU A 179 -11.23 6.69 -7.86
N ALA A 180 -10.16 6.51 -7.11
CA ALA A 180 -9.11 5.52 -7.35
C ALA A 180 -8.93 4.63 -6.11
N ILE A 181 -8.82 3.32 -6.31
CA ILE A 181 -8.48 2.35 -5.27
C ILE A 181 -7.08 1.83 -5.52
N GLN A 182 -6.25 1.88 -4.51
CA GLN A 182 -4.89 1.33 -4.55
C GLN A 182 -4.77 0.16 -3.57
N TRP A 183 -4.30 -0.98 -4.05
CA TRP A 183 -3.89 -2.07 -3.18
C TRP A 183 -2.42 -1.92 -2.83
N ASP A 184 -2.11 -1.84 -1.53
CA ASP A 184 -0.75 -1.77 -1.02
C ASP A 184 -0.22 -3.17 -0.75
N ILE A 185 0.84 -3.53 -1.44
CA ILE A 185 1.44 -4.87 -1.48
C ILE A 185 2.86 -4.76 -0.95
N CYS A 186 3.11 -5.34 0.21
CA CYS A 186 4.40 -5.27 0.88
C CYS A 186 4.87 -6.64 1.37
N VAL A 187 4.11 -7.26 2.27
CA VAL A 187 4.47 -8.54 2.89
C VAL A 187 4.45 -9.67 1.87
N GLU A 188 3.61 -9.56 0.86
CA GLU A 188 3.55 -10.49 -0.28
C GLU A 188 4.87 -10.50 -1.06
N VAL A 189 5.54 -9.34 -1.22
CA VAL A 189 6.88 -9.25 -1.84
C VAL A 189 7.88 -10.04 -1.01
N ALA A 190 7.92 -9.81 0.28
CA ALA A 190 8.83 -10.52 1.19
C ALA A 190 8.56 -12.04 1.20
N ALA A 191 7.30 -12.45 1.11
CA ALA A 191 6.92 -13.85 1.04
C ALA A 191 7.42 -14.53 -0.24
N LEU A 192 7.41 -13.82 -1.38
CA LEU A 192 7.93 -14.28 -2.66
C LEU A 192 9.45 -14.38 -2.69
N GLU A 193 10.13 -13.48 -2.00
CA GLU A 193 11.59 -13.52 -1.81
C GLU A 193 12.04 -14.59 -0.80
N GLY A 194 11.09 -15.31 -0.17
CA GLY A 194 11.42 -16.33 0.81
C GLY A 194 11.95 -15.78 2.11
N LEU A 195 11.55 -14.56 2.50
CA LEU A 195 11.95 -13.99 3.79
C LEU A 195 11.33 -14.83 4.91
N GLU A 196 12.18 -15.60 5.57
CA GLU A 196 11.84 -16.35 6.78
C GLU A 196 11.80 -15.40 7.97
N GLY A 197 10.87 -15.62 8.91
CA GLY A 197 10.94 -14.97 10.20
C GLY A 197 10.17 -13.69 10.37
N PHE A 198 9.11 -13.44 9.58
CA PHE A 198 8.04 -12.62 10.11
C PHE A 198 7.56 -13.28 11.41
N THR A 199 7.53 -12.60 12.46
CA THR A 199 7.04 -12.79 13.83
C THR A 199 6.53 -14.15 14.28
N SER A 200 6.01 -14.94 13.38
CA SER A 200 5.67 -16.36 13.56
C SER A 200 6.34 -17.15 12.45
N ASP A 201 6.78 -18.34 12.77
CA ASP A 201 7.30 -19.30 11.79
C ASP A 201 6.15 -19.75 10.86
N LEU A 202 5.80 -18.88 9.92
CA LEU A 202 4.85 -19.17 8.84
C LEU A 202 5.57 -19.67 7.58
N SER A 203 6.86 -19.97 7.68
CA SER A 203 7.70 -20.54 6.60
C SER A 203 7.15 -21.87 6.06
N TYR A 204 6.32 -22.55 6.85
CA TYR A 204 5.67 -23.81 6.51
C TYR A 204 4.32 -23.68 5.77
N LEU A 205 3.90 -22.49 5.34
CA LEU A 205 2.77 -22.38 4.43
C LEU A 205 3.14 -23.05 3.10
N GLU A 206 2.64 -24.27 2.90
CA GLU A 206 2.92 -25.11 1.71
C GLU A 206 2.40 -24.50 0.40
N SER A 207 1.62 -23.42 0.45
CA SER A 207 1.03 -22.81 -0.72
C SER A 207 2.00 -21.88 -1.43
N ASP A 208 2.02 -21.94 -2.77
CA ASP A 208 2.76 -21.03 -3.63
C ASP A 208 2.41 -19.54 -3.31
N PRO A 209 3.40 -18.73 -2.91
CA PRO A 209 3.15 -17.32 -2.55
C PRO A 209 2.57 -16.50 -3.71
N MET A 210 3.01 -16.74 -4.96
CA MET A 210 2.46 -16.04 -6.13
C MET A 210 0.99 -16.40 -6.34
N LYS A 211 0.65 -17.67 -6.16
CA LYS A 211 -0.75 -18.10 -6.24
C LYS A 211 -1.61 -17.45 -5.17
N ARG A 212 -1.15 -17.38 -3.92
CA ARG A 212 -1.90 -16.70 -2.84
C ARG A 212 -2.10 -15.22 -3.13
N TYR A 213 -1.08 -14.55 -3.60
CA TYR A 213 -1.14 -13.16 -4.04
C TYR A 213 -2.19 -12.94 -5.13
N CYS A 214 -2.14 -13.74 -6.19
CA CYS A 214 -3.12 -13.67 -7.28
C CYS A 214 -4.54 -13.98 -6.81
N ASP A 215 -4.73 -15.02 -5.97
CA ASP A 215 -6.03 -15.37 -5.41
C ASP A 215 -6.57 -14.25 -4.50
N ALA A 216 -5.71 -13.61 -3.70
CA ALA A 216 -6.09 -12.47 -2.88
C ALA A 216 -6.58 -11.29 -3.73
N LEU A 217 -5.80 -10.88 -4.76
CA LEU A 217 -6.20 -9.81 -5.67
C LEU A 217 -7.52 -10.11 -6.38
N LYS A 218 -7.65 -11.31 -6.94
CA LYS A 218 -8.91 -11.73 -7.57
C LYS A 218 -10.10 -11.59 -6.63
N TRP A 219 -9.92 -11.98 -5.38
CA TRP A 219 -10.99 -11.96 -4.39
C TRP A 219 -11.35 -10.54 -3.94
N VAL A 220 -10.35 -9.69 -3.64
CA VAL A 220 -10.62 -8.32 -3.16
C VAL A 220 -11.02 -7.35 -4.26
N CYS A 221 -10.68 -7.62 -5.52
CA CYS A 221 -11.09 -6.80 -6.66
C CYS A 221 -12.51 -7.09 -7.15
N GLU A 222 -13.07 -8.28 -6.86
CA GLU A 222 -14.43 -8.67 -7.31
C GLU A 222 -15.52 -7.62 -7.01
N PRO A 223 -15.59 -6.98 -5.82
CA PRO A 223 -16.60 -5.98 -5.53
C PRO A 223 -16.38 -4.62 -6.17
N ILE A 224 -15.25 -4.38 -6.83
CA ILE A 224 -14.91 -3.09 -7.44
C ILE A 224 -15.48 -3.03 -8.86
N PRO A 225 -16.44 -2.12 -9.18
CA PRO A 225 -16.97 -1.96 -10.52
C PRO A 225 -15.96 -1.32 -11.48
N GLU A 226 -16.23 -1.31 -12.79
CA GLU A 226 -15.31 -0.79 -13.82
C GLU A 226 -15.07 0.74 -13.78
N GLY A 227 -15.87 1.51 -13.10
CA GLY A 227 -15.77 2.99 -13.12
C GLY A 227 -14.61 3.60 -12.34
N PRO A 228 -14.34 3.16 -11.09
CA PRO A 228 -13.20 3.63 -10.33
C PRO A 228 -11.88 3.18 -10.97
N TRP A 229 -10.83 4.02 -10.86
CA TRP A 229 -9.49 3.55 -11.17
C TRP A 229 -9.05 2.50 -10.14
N LEU A 230 -8.32 1.52 -10.62
CA LEU A 230 -7.68 0.49 -9.80
C LEU A 230 -6.18 0.54 -10.03
N GLY A 231 -5.41 0.48 -8.96
CA GLY A 231 -3.95 0.41 -9.02
C GLY A 231 -3.34 -0.54 -8.01
N LEU A 232 -2.09 -0.91 -8.27
CA LEU A 232 -1.28 -1.75 -7.40
C LEU A 232 -0.02 -0.98 -7.01
N HIS A 233 0.22 -0.86 -5.71
CA HIS A 233 1.46 -0.33 -5.16
C HIS A 233 2.30 -1.50 -4.63
N ILE A 234 3.44 -1.78 -5.27
CA ILE A 234 4.35 -2.87 -4.93
C ILE A 234 5.57 -2.28 -4.24
N CYS A 235 5.68 -2.52 -2.95
CA CYS A 235 6.74 -1.96 -2.13
C CYS A 235 7.41 -3.00 -1.23
N TYR A 236 8.40 -2.54 -0.49
CA TYR A 236 9.21 -3.37 0.42
C TYR A 236 8.99 -3.02 1.89
N GLY A 237 7.98 -2.16 2.16
CA GLY A 237 7.66 -1.65 3.48
C GLY A 237 8.68 -0.66 4.04
N SER A 238 8.26 0.05 5.09
CA SER A 238 9.10 0.95 5.87
C SER A 238 8.81 0.70 7.34
N LEU A 239 9.79 0.21 8.10
CA LEU A 239 9.64 -0.02 9.54
C LEU A 239 10.35 1.02 10.40
N SER A 240 11.29 1.76 9.84
CA SER A 240 12.06 2.76 10.56
C SER A 240 11.62 4.16 10.16
N HIS A 241 11.09 4.91 11.13
CA HIS A 241 10.80 6.32 11.01
C HIS A 241 11.83 7.20 11.73
N GLU A 242 12.86 6.61 12.33
CA GLU A 242 13.96 7.38 12.92
C GLU A 242 15.00 7.68 11.84
N GLU A 243 15.25 8.97 11.60
CA GLU A 243 16.40 9.42 10.84
C GLU A 243 17.68 8.82 11.46
N GLY A 244 18.33 7.90 10.74
CA GLY A 244 19.60 7.32 11.13
C GLY A 244 19.57 5.98 11.89
N GLN A 245 18.40 5.35 12.08
CA GLN A 245 18.30 4.01 12.66
C GLN A 245 17.47 3.09 11.74
N GLY A 246 18.11 2.17 11.13
CA GLY A 246 17.55 1.19 10.20
C GLY A 246 18.58 0.87 9.13
N SER A 247 18.25 0.00 8.19
CA SER A 247 19.03 -0.08 6.96
C SER A 247 19.12 1.32 6.36
N ASP A 248 20.21 1.67 5.72
CA ASP A 248 20.42 3.00 5.08
C ASP A 248 19.27 3.40 4.15
N SER A 249 18.40 2.44 3.79
CA SER A 249 17.23 2.60 2.93
C SER A 249 15.91 2.81 3.68
N GLY A 250 15.81 2.45 4.98
CA GLY A 250 14.56 2.47 5.75
C GLY A 250 13.51 1.43 5.31
N HIS A 251 13.88 0.47 4.46
CA HIS A 251 12.96 -0.57 3.99
C HIS A 251 12.87 -1.75 4.95
N PHE A 252 11.69 -2.36 4.99
CA PHE A 252 11.43 -3.60 5.72
C PHE A 252 12.22 -4.77 5.14
N HIS A 253 12.26 -4.88 3.82
CA HIS A 253 12.98 -5.86 3.05
C HIS A 253 13.66 -5.17 1.86
N GLU A 254 14.89 -5.56 1.54
CA GLU A 254 15.59 -5.08 0.35
C GLU A 254 15.73 -6.21 -0.66
N ILE A 255 15.12 -6.05 -1.82
CA ILE A 255 15.23 -7.00 -2.91
C ILE A 255 16.53 -6.84 -3.66
N THR A 256 17.02 -7.92 -4.25
CA THR A 256 18.27 -7.93 -5.02
C THR A 256 18.16 -7.12 -6.31
N ASP A 257 17.01 -7.23 -6.98
CA ASP A 257 16.66 -6.51 -8.21
C ASP A 257 15.13 -6.46 -8.37
N LEU A 258 14.64 -5.83 -9.43
CA LEU A 258 13.21 -5.67 -9.68
C LEU A 258 12.50 -6.92 -10.23
N ASN A 259 13.12 -8.10 -10.27
CA ASN A 259 12.48 -9.30 -10.82
C ASN A 259 11.16 -9.63 -10.13
N VAL A 260 11.15 -9.70 -8.80
CA VAL A 260 9.93 -10.05 -8.06
C VAL A 260 8.83 -9.02 -8.26
N SER A 261 9.17 -7.74 -8.27
CA SER A 261 8.19 -6.66 -8.45
C SER A 261 7.58 -6.67 -9.86
N VAL A 262 8.39 -6.95 -10.87
CA VAL A 262 7.93 -7.07 -12.27
C VAL A 262 7.03 -8.31 -12.43
N ASP A 263 7.42 -9.45 -11.87
CA ASP A 263 6.60 -10.67 -11.95
C ASP A 263 5.26 -10.47 -11.21
N MET A 264 5.27 -9.82 -10.05
CA MET A 264 4.04 -9.47 -9.31
C MET A 264 3.17 -8.47 -10.06
N ALA A 265 3.76 -7.46 -10.71
CA ALA A 265 3.00 -6.51 -11.52
C ALA A 265 2.31 -7.23 -12.69
N ASN A 266 3.06 -8.04 -13.44
CA ASN A 266 2.55 -8.77 -14.61
C ASN A 266 1.43 -9.76 -14.25
N GLU A 267 1.60 -10.53 -13.16
CA GLU A 267 0.57 -11.48 -12.72
C GLU A 267 -0.57 -10.78 -11.99
N GLY A 268 -0.28 -9.71 -11.24
CA GLY A 268 -1.27 -8.95 -10.48
C GLY A 268 -2.32 -8.30 -11.38
N VAL A 269 -1.92 -7.66 -12.49
CA VAL A 269 -2.88 -7.04 -13.41
C VAL A 269 -3.83 -8.06 -14.03
N LYS A 270 -3.34 -9.27 -14.29
CA LYS A 270 -4.18 -10.38 -14.82
C LYS A 270 -5.12 -10.90 -13.74
N ALA A 271 -4.64 -11.01 -12.51
CA ALA A 271 -5.38 -11.55 -11.38
C ALA A 271 -6.53 -10.66 -10.93
N CYS A 272 -6.45 -9.35 -11.09
CA CYS A 272 -7.52 -8.41 -10.72
C CYS A 272 -8.85 -8.68 -11.43
N GLY A 273 -8.84 -9.34 -12.60
CA GLY A 273 -10.05 -9.72 -13.35
C GLY A 273 -10.82 -8.52 -13.92
N ARG A 274 -10.23 -7.34 -13.89
CA ARG A 274 -10.73 -6.08 -14.45
C ARG A 274 -9.55 -5.20 -14.88
N SER A 275 -9.84 -4.09 -15.56
CA SER A 275 -8.81 -3.13 -15.96
C SER A 275 -8.12 -2.52 -14.75
N VAL A 276 -6.79 -2.51 -14.77
CA VAL A 276 -5.92 -1.80 -13.85
C VAL A 276 -5.41 -0.55 -14.56
N GLN A 277 -5.53 0.61 -13.91
CA GLN A 277 -5.18 1.89 -14.52
C GLN A 277 -3.76 2.32 -14.21
N PHE A 278 -3.23 1.93 -13.06
CA PHE A 278 -1.86 2.28 -12.71
C PHE A 278 -1.16 1.20 -11.87
N ILE A 279 0.14 1.15 -12.03
CA ILE A 279 1.05 0.34 -11.20
C ILE A 279 2.12 1.27 -10.65
N GLN A 280 2.39 1.16 -9.36
CA GLN A 280 3.57 1.79 -8.77
C GLN A 280 4.52 0.70 -8.31
N VAL A 281 5.78 0.78 -8.76
CA VAL A 281 6.88 -0.11 -8.39
C VAL A 281 7.91 0.70 -7.61
N SER A 282 8.15 0.31 -6.38
CA SER A 282 9.15 0.96 -5.55
C SER A 282 10.57 0.60 -6.01
N VAL A 283 11.46 1.58 -5.94
CA VAL A 283 12.90 1.42 -6.19
C VAL A 283 13.62 1.76 -4.90
N GLN A 284 14.37 0.81 -4.36
CA GLN A 284 15.08 1.02 -3.11
C GLN A 284 16.28 1.97 -3.27
N PHE A 285 16.60 2.69 -2.18
CA PHE A 285 17.67 3.67 -2.18
C PHE A 285 19.04 3.03 -2.38
N SER A 286 19.34 1.93 -1.69
CA SER A 286 20.64 1.25 -1.67
C SER A 286 21.15 0.84 -3.05
N ASN A 287 20.28 0.30 -3.91
CA ASN A 287 20.59 -0.17 -5.27
C ASN A 287 20.12 0.80 -6.37
N GLY A 288 19.63 1.97 -5.99
CA GLY A 288 18.98 2.91 -6.92
C GLY A 288 19.87 3.44 -8.04
N PHE A 289 21.19 3.25 -7.98
CA PHE A 289 22.15 3.61 -9.03
C PHE A 289 22.78 2.42 -9.74
N ASP A 290 22.42 1.19 -9.35
CA ASP A 290 22.86 -0.01 -10.07
C ASP A 290 21.97 -0.25 -11.29
N GLU A 291 22.52 -0.15 -12.47
CA GLU A 291 21.78 -0.37 -13.72
C GLU A 291 21.22 -1.80 -13.82
N ALA A 292 21.93 -2.80 -13.30
CA ALA A 292 21.48 -4.19 -13.32
C ALA A 292 20.18 -4.38 -12.52
N TYR A 293 19.95 -3.60 -11.47
CA TYR A 293 18.76 -3.60 -10.66
C TYR A 293 17.48 -3.32 -11.47
N TYR A 294 17.56 -2.46 -12.50
CA TYR A 294 16.42 -2.05 -13.33
C TYR A 294 16.16 -2.96 -14.54
N LYS A 295 17.10 -3.81 -14.89
CA LYS A 295 17.00 -4.65 -16.08
C LYS A 295 15.71 -5.47 -16.19
N PRO A 296 15.12 -5.98 -15.08
CA PRO A 296 13.84 -6.69 -15.16
C PRO A 296 12.69 -5.88 -15.74
N LEU A 297 12.75 -4.52 -15.72
CA LEU A 297 11.73 -3.67 -16.33
C LEU A 297 11.51 -3.93 -17.83
N GLU A 298 12.50 -4.50 -18.55
CA GLU A 298 12.34 -4.94 -19.95
C GLU A 298 11.23 -6.00 -20.12
N ARG A 299 10.85 -6.69 -19.04
CA ARG A 299 9.83 -7.75 -19.03
C ARG A 299 8.49 -7.26 -18.49
N LEU A 300 8.38 -5.97 -18.15
CA LEU A 300 7.14 -5.41 -17.61
C LEU A 300 6.05 -5.45 -18.70
N ASP A 301 4.96 -6.14 -18.41
CA ASP A 301 3.81 -6.32 -19.29
C ASP A 301 2.52 -6.15 -18.49
N VAL A 302 2.16 -4.89 -18.27
CA VAL A 302 1.00 -4.49 -17.47
C VAL A 302 -0.18 -3.99 -18.33
N GLY A 303 -0.14 -4.26 -19.63
CA GLY A 303 -1.17 -3.83 -20.57
C GLY A 303 -1.23 -2.30 -20.67
N ASP A 304 -2.44 -1.76 -20.53
CA ASP A 304 -2.69 -0.31 -20.63
C ASP A 304 -2.47 0.44 -19.29
N ALA A 305 -2.02 -0.23 -18.24
CA ALA A 305 -1.78 0.42 -16.96
C ALA A 305 -0.57 1.36 -17.03
N HIS A 306 -0.74 2.60 -16.57
CA HIS A 306 0.38 3.53 -16.45
C HIS A 306 1.31 3.10 -15.31
N THR A 307 2.61 3.11 -15.58
CA THR A 307 3.62 2.71 -14.60
C THR A 307 4.23 3.93 -13.92
N TYR A 308 4.24 3.93 -12.59
CA TYR A 308 5.01 4.84 -11.77
C TYR A 308 6.17 4.12 -11.11
N LEU A 309 7.33 4.76 -11.07
CA LEU A 309 8.52 4.24 -10.39
C LEU A 309 8.85 5.09 -9.15
N GLY A 310 9.12 4.43 -8.03
CA GLY A 310 9.49 5.06 -6.76
C GLY A 310 10.93 5.57 -6.80
N LEU A 311 11.19 6.67 -7.49
CA LEU A 311 12.52 7.18 -7.77
C LEU A 311 12.92 8.36 -6.89
N ILE A 312 11.99 8.92 -6.10
CA ILE A 312 12.22 10.09 -5.26
C ILE A 312 12.56 9.64 -3.85
N HIS A 313 13.75 9.98 -3.39
CA HIS A 313 14.20 9.71 -2.01
C HIS A 313 14.68 10.99 -1.33
N LEU A 314 14.35 11.14 -0.06
CA LEU A 314 14.72 12.33 0.71
C LEU A 314 16.23 12.50 0.89
N GLN A 315 16.97 11.38 0.92
CA GLN A 315 18.42 11.35 1.18
C GLN A 315 19.24 12.06 0.12
N ASP A 316 18.83 12.02 -1.15
CA ASP A 316 19.58 12.59 -2.27
C ASP A 316 18.75 13.51 -3.19
N GLY A 317 17.48 13.68 -2.88
CA GLY A 317 16.59 14.68 -3.47
C GLY A 317 16.50 14.61 -4.99
N VAL A 318 16.41 15.78 -5.61
CA VAL A 318 16.21 15.93 -7.07
C VAL A 318 17.38 15.33 -7.87
N ASP A 319 18.61 15.52 -7.45
CA ASP A 319 19.77 15.02 -8.19
C ASP A 319 19.81 13.49 -8.23
N GLY A 320 19.46 12.83 -7.13
CA GLY A 320 19.32 11.39 -7.07
C GLY A 320 18.17 10.89 -7.94
N ALA A 321 17.00 11.51 -7.84
CA ALA A 321 15.84 11.18 -8.66
C ALA A 321 16.15 11.25 -10.16
N LEU A 322 16.79 12.34 -10.63
CA LEU A 322 17.17 12.49 -12.04
C LEU A 322 18.12 11.40 -12.53
N LYS A 323 19.07 10.97 -11.69
CA LYS A 323 19.98 9.87 -12.03
C LYS A 323 19.23 8.54 -12.17
N ARG A 324 18.32 8.23 -11.22
CA ARG A 324 17.49 7.02 -11.29
C ARG A 324 16.58 7.04 -12.51
N MET A 325 15.97 8.17 -12.82
CA MET A 325 15.16 8.34 -14.03
C MET A 325 15.98 8.06 -15.30
N ALA A 326 17.23 8.55 -15.37
CA ALA A 326 18.10 8.30 -16.52
C ALA A 326 18.47 6.81 -16.67
N ILE A 327 18.59 6.08 -15.57
CA ILE A 327 18.85 4.63 -15.58
C ILE A 327 17.56 3.89 -15.99
N ALA A 328 16.45 4.14 -15.32
CA ALA A 328 15.15 3.51 -15.62
C ALA A 328 14.73 3.72 -17.08
N GLY A 329 14.95 4.93 -17.62
CA GLY A 329 14.64 5.27 -19.01
C GLY A 329 15.41 4.49 -20.08
N LYS A 330 16.40 3.67 -19.72
CA LYS A 330 17.03 2.72 -20.63
C LYS A 330 16.19 1.47 -20.86
N TYR A 331 15.30 1.15 -19.93
CA TYR A 331 14.51 -0.09 -19.89
C TYR A 331 13.02 0.14 -20.05
N LEU A 332 12.53 1.32 -19.68
CA LEU A 332 11.12 1.70 -19.79
C LEU A 332 11.02 3.10 -20.39
N SER A 333 10.33 3.24 -21.52
CA SER A 333 10.28 4.49 -22.29
C SER A 333 9.25 5.49 -21.79
N ASP A 334 8.23 5.03 -21.07
CA ASP A 334 7.13 5.84 -20.56
C ASP A 334 6.78 5.43 -19.12
N PHE A 335 6.96 6.35 -18.18
CA PHE A 335 6.64 6.15 -16.77
C PHE A 335 6.53 7.49 -16.04
N GLY A 336 5.68 7.49 -15.01
CA GLY A 336 5.65 8.53 -14.00
C GLY A 336 6.61 8.24 -12.84
N ILE A 337 6.70 9.16 -11.89
CA ILE A 337 7.56 9.04 -10.70
C ILE A 337 6.76 9.20 -9.39
N SER A 338 7.25 8.58 -8.32
CA SER A 338 6.72 8.72 -6.97
C SER A 338 7.84 8.80 -5.94
#